data_3117e125ac9d7cbfc46b07151091994e
#
_entry.id   3117e125ac9d7cbfc46b07151091994e
#
_cell.length_a   1.000
_cell.length_b   1.000
_cell.length_c   1.000
_cell.angle_alpha   90.00
_cell.angle_beta   90.00
_cell.angle_gamma   90.00
#
_symmetry.space_group_name_H-M   'P 1'
#
loop_
_entity.id
_entity.type
_entity.pdbx_description
1 polymer ?
#
loop_
_entity_poly.entity_id
_entity_poly.type
_entity_poly.pdbx_seq_one_letter_code
_entity_poly.pdbx_strand_id
1 'polypeptide(L)'
;ILWHDETMGAEYSLEDIPADMLAECEEWRGKMIELAAEQDDTLMEKYFEDPESLSEEEIVAAIRKGTLNLDIVPMTCGSSFKNKGVQTLLDYVCMFLPSPLDTPSIVGTNPETGEEESRKPSEDEKTAALAFKIATDPYVGRLTFFRVYSGKVEAGSYIYNVRSGKKERVSRLFQMHSNHQN
;
A
#
# COMPACT_ATOMS: atom_id res chain seq x y z
N ILE A 1 4.92 -22.67 -9.84
CA ILE A 1 3.55 -22.95 -9.33
C ILE A 1 2.70 -23.50 -10.44
N LEU A 2 2.14 -24.68 -10.26
CA LEU A 2 1.17 -25.30 -11.16
C LEU A 2 -0.24 -25.14 -10.58
N TRP A 3 -1.09 -24.41 -11.28
CA TRP A 3 -2.48 -24.16 -10.87
C TRP A 3 -3.42 -25.27 -11.36
N HIS A 4 -4.29 -25.73 -10.47
CA HIS A 4 -5.28 -26.75 -10.80
C HIS A 4 -6.56 -26.08 -11.34
N ASP A 5 -6.85 -26.31 -12.64
CA ASP A 5 -8.00 -25.70 -13.31
C ASP A 5 -9.35 -26.17 -12.76
N GLU A 6 -9.40 -27.39 -12.20
CA GLU A 6 -10.61 -27.99 -11.60
C GLU A 6 -11.13 -27.21 -10.38
N THR A 7 -10.24 -26.54 -9.67
CA THR A 7 -10.57 -25.72 -8.46
C THR A 7 -10.72 -24.24 -8.77
N MET A 8 -10.79 -23.85 -10.05
CA MET A 8 -10.84 -22.46 -10.48
C MET A 8 -9.69 -21.61 -9.91
N GLY A 9 -8.49 -22.19 -9.83
CA GLY A 9 -7.29 -21.51 -9.33
C GLY A 9 -7.21 -21.36 -7.81
N ALA A 10 -8.08 -22.00 -7.04
CA ALA A 10 -8.02 -21.98 -5.58
C ALA A 10 -6.88 -22.85 -5.03
N GLU A 11 -6.54 -23.93 -5.73
CA GLU A 11 -5.48 -24.86 -5.36
C GLU A 11 -4.34 -24.84 -6.38
N TYR A 12 -3.13 -25.02 -5.86
CA TYR A 12 -1.92 -25.11 -6.66
C TYR A 12 -0.92 -26.08 -6.02
N SER A 13 -0.02 -26.62 -6.83
CA SER A 13 1.14 -27.36 -6.36
C SER A 13 2.44 -26.61 -6.65
N LEU A 14 3.44 -26.82 -5.80
CA LEU A 14 4.81 -26.39 -6.05
C LEU A 14 5.55 -27.54 -6.71
N GLU A 15 6.12 -27.30 -7.87
CA GLU A 15 6.87 -28.27 -8.64
C GLU A 15 8.25 -27.70 -8.99
N ASP A 16 9.18 -28.57 -9.32
CA ASP A 16 10.48 -28.18 -9.80
C ASP A 16 10.38 -27.41 -11.13
N ILE A 17 11.32 -26.51 -11.34
CA ILE A 17 11.38 -25.75 -12.58
C ILE A 17 11.69 -26.71 -13.73
N PRO A 18 10.94 -26.69 -14.85
CA PRO A 18 11.26 -27.48 -16.02
C PRO A 18 12.70 -27.26 -16.48
N ALA A 19 13.38 -28.33 -16.87
CA ALA A 19 14.81 -28.30 -17.19
C ALA A 19 15.17 -27.35 -18.35
N ASP A 20 14.26 -27.13 -19.28
CA ASP A 20 14.41 -26.20 -20.40
C ASP A 20 14.26 -24.73 -20.00
N MET A 21 13.69 -24.44 -18.84
CA MET A 21 13.52 -23.09 -18.28
C MET A 21 14.51 -22.76 -17.15
N LEU A 22 15.24 -23.75 -16.64
CA LEU A 22 16.06 -23.58 -15.45
C LEU A 22 17.10 -22.46 -15.60
N ALA A 23 17.86 -22.46 -16.68
CA ALA A 23 18.90 -21.47 -16.94
C ALA A 23 18.36 -20.03 -17.01
N GLU A 24 17.20 -19.84 -17.66
CA GLU A 24 16.55 -18.53 -17.74
C GLU A 24 16.02 -18.07 -16.36
N CYS A 25 15.44 -18.99 -15.59
CA CYS A 25 14.97 -18.69 -14.24
C CYS A 25 16.11 -18.31 -13.29
N GLU A 26 17.25 -19.00 -13.37
CA GLU A 26 18.44 -18.68 -12.59
C GLU A 26 19.01 -17.30 -12.97
N GLU A 27 19.08 -16.98 -14.26
CA GLU A 27 19.50 -15.65 -14.72
C GLU A 27 18.61 -14.54 -14.18
N TRP A 28 17.30 -14.68 -14.30
CA TRP A 28 16.35 -13.67 -13.83
C TRP A 28 16.32 -13.56 -12.30
N ARG A 29 16.46 -14.68 -11.60
CA ARG A 29 16.59 -14.69 -10.15
C ARG A 29 17.83 -13.93 -9.70
N GLY A 30 18.98 -14.19 -10.34
CA GLY A 30 20.23 -13.48 -10.06
C GLY A 30 20.08 -11.97 -10.22
N LYS A 31 19.50 -11.51 -11.33
CA LYS A 31 19.24 -10.08 -11.57
C LYS A 31 18.31 -9.47 -10.51
N MET A 32 17.29 -10.20 -10.09
CA MET A 32 16.38 -9.74 -9.05
C MET A 32 17.07 -9.59 -7.70
N ILE A 33 17.91 -10.56 -7.33
CA ILE A 33 18.67 -10.52 -6.06
C ILE A 33 19.69 -9.37 -6.08
N GLU A 34 20.40 -9.16 -7.19
CA GLU A 34 21.32 -8.04 -7.38
C GLU A 34 20.63 -6.70 -7.19
N LEU A 35 19.51 -6.46 -7.88
CA LEU A 35 18.72 -5.24 -7.74
C LEU A 35 18.16 -5.05 -6.32
N ALA A 36 17.82 -6.12 -5.64
CA ALA A 36 17.41 -6.07 -4.24
C ALA A 36 18.58 -5.68 -3.33
N ALA A 37 19.74 -6.27 -3.52
CA ALA A 37 20.94 -5.98 -2.74
C ALA A 37 21.40 -4.52 -2.88
N GLU A 38 21.24 -3.90 -4.06
CA GLU A 38 21.52 -2.48 -4.31
C GLU A 38 20.75 -1.51 -3.41
N GLN A 39 19.66 -1.97 -2.78
CA GLN A 39 18.83 -1.12 -1.91
C GLN A 39 19.42 -0.95 -0.49
N ASP A 40 20.47 -1.69 -0.15
CA ASP A 40 21.10 -1.64 1.17
C ASP A 40 22.58 -1.99 1.09
N ASP A 41 23.44 -1.08 1.57
CA ASP A 41 24.90 -1.24 1.50
C ASP A 41 25.38 -2.53 2.18
N THR A 42 24.78 -2.91 3.30
CA THR A 42 25.15 -4.14 4.04
C THR A 42 24.78 -5.40 3.25
N LEU A 43 23.63 -5.38 2.57
CA LEU A 43 23.21 -6.49 1.72
C LEU A 43 24.08 -6.58 0.47
N MET A 44 24.50 -5.44 -0.07
CA MET A 44 25.40 -5.41 -1.22
C MET A 44 26.77 -5.98 -0.88
N GLU A 45 27.35 -5.65 0.28
CA GLU A 45 28.59 -6.25 0.76
C GLU A 45 28.46 -7.78 0.89
N LYS A 46 27.37 -8.24 1.50
CA LYS A 46 27.05 -9.66 1.67
C LYS A 46 26.87 -10.38 0.32
N TYR A 47 26.19 -9.74 -0.62
CA TYR A 47 26.00 -10.26 -1.99
C TYR A 47 27.34 -10.44 -2.74
N PHE A 48 28.28 -9.50 -2.58
CA PHE A 48 29.60 -9.61 -3.20
C PHE A 48 30.47 -10.72 -2.58
N GLU A 49 30.29 -11.00 -1.30
CA GLU A 49 30.99 -12.12 -0.65
C GLU A 49 30.41 -13.47 -1.11
N ASP A 50 29.09 -13.62 -1.09
CA ASP A 50 28.38 -14.82 -1.52
C ASP A 50 26.92 -14.47 -1.89
N PRO A 51 26.56 -14.47 -3.19
CA PRO A 51 25.20 -14.18 -3.64
C PRO A 51 24.11 -15.11 -3.07
N GLU A 52 24.49 -16.34 -2.68
CA GLU A 52 23.52 -17.29 -2.10
C GLU A 52 23.35 -17.13 -0.59
N SER A 53 24.13 -16.28 0.04
CA SER A 53 24.05 -16.04 1.49
C SER A 53 22.86 -15.18 1.93
N LEU A 54 22.20 -14.49 1.00
CA LEU A 54 21.04 -13.65 1.29
C LEU A 54 19.80 -14.50 1.60
N SER A 55 19.21 -14.28 2.76
CA SER A 55 17.96 -14.95 3.12
C SER A 55 16.76 -14.39 2.36
N GLU A 56 15.67 -15.16 2.30
CA GLU A 56 14.43 -14.73 1.66
C GLU A 56 13.87 -13.46 2.34
N GLU A 57 13.96 -13.40 3.67
CA GLU A 57 13.49 -12.24 4.45
C GLU A 57 14.29 -10.98 4.12
N GLU A 58 15.62 -11.10 3.96
CA GLU A 58 16.48 -10.00 3.58
C GLU A 58 16.15 -9.48 2.17
N ILE A 59 15.95 -10.38 1.22
CA ILE A 59 15.55 -10.04 -0.16
C ILE A 59 14.20 -9.34 -0.16
N VAL A 60 13.21 -9.88 0.53
CA VAL A 60 11.87 -9.29 0.63
C VAL A 60 11.90 -7.90 1.27
N ALA A 61 12.67 -7.74 2.36
CA ALA A 61 12.83 -6.45 3.02
C ALA A 61 13.51 -5.41 2.10
N ALA A 62 14.50 -5.82 1.33
CA ALA A 62 15.19 -4.97 0.37
C ALA A 62 14.27 -4.56 -0.79
N ILE A 63 13.51 -5.50 -1.36
CA ILE A 63 12.51 -5.19 -2.39
C ILE A 63 11.47 -4.18 -1.86
N ARG A 64 10.99 -4.38 -0.62
CA ARG A 64 10.09 -3.43 0.02
C ARG A 64 10.72 -2.04 0.15
N LYS A 65 11.95 -1.96 0.63
CA LYS A 65 12.69 -0.71 0.79
C LYS A 65 12.80 0.05 -0.54
N GLY A 66 13.23 -0.63 -1.61
CA GLY A 66 13.33 -0.04 -2.93
C GLY A 66 11.97 0.36 -3.52
N THR A 67 10.91 -0.40 -3.24
CA THR A 67 9.55 -0.06 -3.67
C THR A 67 9.03 1.20 -2.96
N LEU A 68 9.27 1.32 -1.66
CA LEU A 68 8.86 2.51 -0.88
C LEU A 68 9.61 3.76 -1.30
N ASN A 69 10.87 3.61 -1.71
CA ASN A 69 11.70 4.70 -2.22
C ASN A 69 11.40 5.04 -3.71
N LEU A 70 10.62 4.22 -4.41
CA LEU A 70 10.34 4.30 -5.84
C LEU A 70 11.56 4.00 -6.73
N ASP A 71 12.54 3.28 -6.22
CA ASP A 71 13.74 2.88 -6.96
C ASP A 71 13.48 1.63 -7.82
N ILE A 72 12.59 0.74 -7.35
CA ILE A 72 12.18 -0.47 -8.05
C ILE A 72 10.66 -0.65 -8.06
N VAL A 73 10.17 -1.40 -9.02
CA VAL A 73 8.75 -1.76 -9.14
C VAL A 73 8.62 -3.28 -9.21
N PRO A 74 8.09 -3.93 -8.15
CA PRO A 74 7.81 -5.35 -8.18
C PRO A 74 6.77 -5.70 -9.25
N MET A 75 7.05 -6.70 -10.07
CA MET A 75 6.14 -7.19 -11.08
C MET A 75 5.76 -8.64 -10.81
N THR A 76 4.51 -8.96 -11.01
CA THR A 76 3.99 -10.31 -10.92
C THR A 76 3.13 -10.63 -12.15
N CYS A 77 3.00 -11.90 -12.48
CA CYS A 77 2.11 -12.33 -13.54
C CYS A 77 1.03 -13.24 -12.98
N GLY A 78 -0.13 -13.23 -13.61
CA GLY A 78 -1.27 -14.04 -13.22
C GLY A 78 -2.42 -13.92 -14.22
N SER A 79 -3.51 -14.59 -13.92
CA SER A 79 -4.76 -14.53 -14.69
C SER A 79 -5.94 -14.31 -13.76
N SER A 80 -6.37 -13.06 -13.61
CA SER A 80 -7.52 -12.72 -12.75
C SER A 80 -8.81 -13.37 -13.22
N PHE A 81 -8.99 -13.51 -14.54
CA PHE A 81 -10.16 -14.20 -15.10
C PHE A 81 -10.24 -15.66 -14.71
N LYS A 82 -9.09 -16.33 -14.56
CA LYS A 82 -8.98 -17.72 -14.11
C LYS A 82 -8.68 -17.87 -12.62
N ASN A 83 -8.67 -16.76 -11.88
CA ASN A 83 -8.29 -16.68 -10.47
C ASN A 83 -6.89 -17.29 -10.15
N LYS A 84 -5.94 -17.19 -11.10
CA LYS A 84 -4.58 -17.71 -10.93
C LYS A 84 -3.65 -16.56 -10.51
N GLY A 85 -3.01 -16.70 -9.34
CA GLY A 85 -2.09 -15.71 -8.79
C GLY A 85 -2.75 -14.46 -8.17
N VAL A 86 -4.07 -14.42 -8.02
CA VAL A 86 -4.78 -13.26 -7.45
C VAL A 86 -4.47 -13.11 -5.96
N GLN A 87 -4.48 -14.21 -5.20
CA GLN A 87 -4.16 -14.20 -3.77
C GLN A 87 -2.72 -13.74 -3.55
N THR A 88 -1.77 -14.29 -4.29
CA THR A 88 -0.35 -13.90 -4.25
C THR A 88 -0.17 -12.40 -4.58
N LEU A 89 -0.91 -11.88 -5.56
CA LEU A 89 -0.88 -10.45 -5.87
C LEU A 89 -1.36 -9.61 -4.68
N LEU A 90 -2.43 -10.02 -4.00
CA LEU A 90 -2.95 -9.31 -2.81
C LEU A 90 -1.96 -9.39 -1.65
N ASP A 91 -1.28 -10.52 -1.46
CA ASP A 91 -0.22 -10.65 -0.47
C ASP A 91 0.95 -9.70 -0.78
N TYR A 92 1.35 -9.60 -2.04
CA TYR A 92 2.40 -8.67 -2.46
C TYR A 92 1.99 -7.20 -2.36
N VAL A 93 0.72 -6.87 -2.55
CA VAL A 93 0.21 -5.52 -2.26
C VAL A 93 0.41 -5.18 -0.78
N CYS A 94 0.08 -6.09 0.13
CA CYS A 94 0.30 -5.90 1.56
C CYS A 94 1.79 -5.89 1.94
N MET A 95 2.60 -6.69 1.25
CA MET A 95 4.02 -6.85 1.54
C MET A 95 4.86 -5.67 1.05
N PHE A 96 4.62 -5.16 -0.14
CA PHE A 96 5.50 -4.21 -0.81
C PHE A 96 4.96 -2.78 -0.89
N LEU A 97 3.65 -2.56 -0.94
CA LEU A 97 3.13 -1.20 -1.05
C LEU A 97 3.11 -0.46 0.29
N PRO A 98 3.23 0.88 0.28
CA PRO A 98 3.24 1.67 1.51
C PRO A 98 1.88 1.63 2.20
N SER A 99 1.91 1.40 3.50
CA SER A 99 0.79 1.67 4.40
C SER A 99 0.77 3.16 4.79
N PRO A 100 -0.32 3.66 5.39
CA PRO A 100 -0.30 5.01 5.95
C PRO A 100 0.81 5.26 6.97
N LEU A 101 1.32 4.21 7.64
CA LEU A 101 2.39 4.30 8.62
C LEU A 101 3.79 4.46 7.97
N ASP A 102 3.94 4.04 6.73
CA ASP A 102 5.18 4.18 5.95
C ASP A 102 5.32 5.58 5.33
N THR A 103 4.23 6.39 5.36
CA THR A 103 4.25 7.74 4.80
C THR A 103 4.73 8.77 5.82
N PRO A 104 5.42 9.83 5.38
CA PRO A 104 5.82 10.91 6.27
C PRO A 104 4.62 11.52 6.99
N SER A 105 4.85 12.03 8.20
CA SER A 105 3.86 12.81 8.93
C SER A 105 3.40 14.01 8.09
N ILE A 106 2.10 14.32 8.14
CA ILE A 106 1.58 15.51 7.46
C ILE A 106 2.02 16.75 8.23
N VAL A 107 2.57 17.69 7.48
CA VAL A 107 2.94 19.00 7.98
C VAL A 107 1.92 20.02 7.51
N GLY A 108 1.47 20.89 8.39
CA GLY A 108 0.51 21.94 8.12
C GLY A 108 0.70 23.11 9.06
N THR A 109 -0.03 24.19 8.84
CA THR A 109 0.00 25.38 9.67
C THR A 109 -1.20 25.41 10.61
N ASN A 110 -0.96 25.59 11.90
CA ASN A 110 -2.02 25.78 12.88
C ASN A 110 -2.78 27.09 12.57
N PRO A 111 -4.11 27.05 12.35
CA PRO A 111 -4.85 28.24 11.98
C PRO A 111 -4.99 29.28 13.10
N GLU A 112 -4.76 28.90 14.37
CA GLU A 112 -4.87 29.77 15.52
C GLU A 112 -3.53 30.46 15.87
N THR A 113 -2.42 29.72 15.79
CA THR A 113 -1.09 30.22 16.18
C THR A 113 -0.24 30.64 14.98
N GLY A 114 -0.53 30.15 13.78
CA GLY A 114 0.28 30.36 12.58
C GLY A 114 1.57 29.53 12.55
N GLU A 115 1.81 28.70 13.55
CA GLU A 115 2.98 27.85 13.65
C GLU A 115 2.83 26.56 12.83
N GLU A 116 3.96 26.01 12.40
CA GLU A 116 4.01 24.72 11.73
C GLU A 116 3.74 23.59 12.74
N GLU A 117 2.83 22.72 12.42
CA GLU A 117 2.51 21.51 13.19
C GLU A 117 2.61 20.26 12.31
N SER A 118 3.15 19.20 12.88
CA SER A 118 3.19 17.86 12.26
C SER A 118 2.14 16.96 12.90
N ARG A 119 1.52 16.10 12.09
CA ARG A 119 0.55 15.08 12.52
C ARG A 119 0.99 13.70 12.02
N LYS A 120 1.12 12.77 12.94
CA LYS A 120 1.38 11.36 12.61
C LYS A 120 0.08 10.67 12.18
N PRO A 121 0.15 9.64 11.33
CA PRO A 121 -1.01 8.83 10.96
C PRO A 121 -1.42 7.87 12.11
N SER A 122 -1.96 8.44 13.19
CA SER A 122 -2.42 7.73 14.37
C SER A 122 -3.82 8.19 14.75
N GLU A 123 -4.65 7.28 15.26
CA GLU A 123 -6.00 7.59 15.75
C GLU A 123 -6.00 8.47 17.01
N ASP A 124 -4.91 8.44 17.77
CA ASP A 124 -4.74 9.21 19.02
C ASP A 124 -4.35 10.67 18.77
N GLU A 125 -3.98 11.00 17.55
CA GLU A 125 -3.63 12.35 17.15
C GLU A 125 -4.86 13.24 16.95
N LYS A 126 -4.65 14.57 16.94
CA LYS A 126 -5.69 15.51 16.54
C LYS A 126 -6.10 15.27 15.09
N THR A 127 -7.39 15.35 14.82
CA THR A 127 -7.92 15.08 13.50
C THR A 127 -7.42 16.08 12.47
N ALA A 128 -6.85 15.55 11.38
CA ALA A 128 -6.55 16.28 10.16
C ALA A 128 -7.08 15.48 8.96
N ALA A 129 -7.89 16.13 8.15
CA ALA A 129 -8.52 15.52 6.99
C ALA A 129 -8.59 16.51 5.82
N LEU A 130 -8.59 15.97 4.61
CA LEU A 130 -8.75 16.73 3.38
C LEU A 130 -10.03 16.31 2.67
N ALA A 131 -10.95 17.26 2.48
CA ALA A 131 -12.08 17.11 1.58
C ALA A 131 -11.60 17.34 0.14
N PHE A 132 -11.60 16.29 -0.67
CA PHE A 132 -11.01 16.32 -2.02
C PHE A 132 -12.03 16.23 -3.16
N LYS A 133 -13.27 15.83 -2.87
CA LYS A 133 -14.31 15.68 -3.88
C LYS A 133 -15.69 15.93 -3.28
N ILE A 134 -16.53 16.64 -4.04
CA ILE A 134 -17.96 16.78 -3.77
C ILE A 134 -18.70 16.13 -4.93
N ALA A 135 -19.68 15.27 -4.61
CA ALA A 135 -20.58 14.66 -5.58
C ALA A 135 -22.04 14.87 -5.13
N THR A 136 -22.95 14.86 -6.09
CA THR A 136 -24.38 14.89 -5.80
C THR A 136 -24.95 13.49 -5.99
N ASP A 137 -25.57 12.99 -4.95
CA ASP A 137 -26.29 11.71 -4.97
C ASP A 137 -27.81 11.99 -5.01
N PRO A 138 -28.59 11.32 -5.87
CA PRO A 138 -30.02 11.55 -5.99
C PRO A 138 -30.82 11.32 -4.71
N TYR A 139 -30.33 10.45 -3.81
CA TYR A 139 -31.04 10.03 -2.60
C TYR A 139 -30.57 10.72 -1.33
N VAL A 140 -29.26 10.97 -1.24
CA VAL A 140 -28.62 11.54 -0.05
C VAL A 140 -28.31 13.03 -0.19
N GLY A 141 -28.33 13.52 -1.42
CA GLY A 141 -27.99 14.91 -1.72
C GLY A 141 -26.48 15.09 -1.91
N ARG A 142 -25.90 16.09 -1.24
CA ARG A 142 -24.48 16.39 -1.39
C ARG A 142 -23.61 15.48 -0.53
N LEU A 143 -22.74 14.71 -1.16
CA LEU A 143 -21.73 13.89 -0.55
C LEU A 143 -20.38 14.59 -0.63
N THR A 144 -19.69 14.69 0.49
CA THR A 144 -18.31 15.18 0.55
C THR A 144 -17.38 14.03 0.84
N PHE A 145 -16.51 13.72 -0.10
CA PHE A 145 -15.47 12.71 0.05
C PHE A 145 -14.26 13.34 0.72
N PHE A 146 -13.79 12.73 1.79
CA PHE A 146 -12.62 13.20 2.52
C PHE A 146 -11.70 12.05 2.89
N ARG A 147 -10.42 12.35 3.03
CA ARG A 147 -9.40 11.44 3.51
C ARG A 147 -8.91 11.91 4.88
N VAL A 148 -8.97 11.03 5.86
CA VAL A 148 -8.40 11.27 7.18
C VAL A 148 -6.92 10.90 7.13
N TYR A 149 -6.07 11.81 7.57
CA TYR A 149 -4.63 11.64 7.64
C TYR A 149 -4.13 11.43 9.06
N SER A 150 -4.83 11.97 10.04
CA SER A 150 -4.54 11.76 11.47
C SER A 150 -5.83 11.89 12.28
N GLY A 151 -5.84 11.29 13.44
CA GLY A 151 -7.01 11.25 14.31
C GLY A 151 -8.15 10.44 13.70
N LYS A 152 -9.35 10.70 14.17
CA LYS A 152 -10.58 10.05 13.72
C LYS A 152 -11.72 11.03 13.59
N VAL A 153 -12.67 10.71 12.72
CA VAL A 153 -13.90 11.48 12.51
C VAL A 153 -15.10 10.60 12.88
N GLU A 154 -15.96 11.10 13.75
CA GLU A 154 -17.13 10.37 14.21
C GLU A 154 -18.43 11.08 13.75
N ALA A 155 -19.46 10.30 13.45
CA ALA A 155 -20.77 10.84 13.14
C ALA A 155 -21.32 11.61 14.36
N GLY A 156 -21.90 12.78 14.11
CA GLY A 156 -22.39 13.67 15.17
C GLY A 156 -21.32 14.61 15.77
N SER A 157 -20.05 14.39 15.48
CA SER A 157 -18.96 15.25 15.92
C SER A 157 -18.90 16.58 15.16
N TYR A 158 -17.97 17.46 15.56
CA TYR A 158 -17.69 18.71 14.89
C TYR A 158 -16.26 18.72 14.35
N ILE A 159 -16.13 19.21 13.13
CA ILE A 159 -14.83 19.48 12.49
C ILE A 159 -14.69 21.00 12.29
N TYR A 160 -13.43 21.46 12.28
CA TYR A 160 -13.11 22.85 11.97
C TYR A 160 -12.71 22.96 10.49
N ASN A 161 -13.49 23.71 9.72
CA ASN A 161 -13.15 23.99 8.33
C ASN A 161 -12.21 25.20 8.29
N VAL A 162 -10.92 24.91 8.10
CA VAL A 162 -9.84 25.92 8.09
C VAL A 162 -10.09 27.00 7.03
N ARG A 163 -10.63 26.63 5.86
CA ARG A 163 -10.89 27.58 4.77
C ARG A 163 -11.99 28.59 5.10
N SER A 164 -13.06 28.13 5.75
CA SER A 164 -14.19 29.00 6.11
C SER A 164 -14.06 29.62 7.50
N GLY A 165 -13.14 29.14 8.34
CA GLY A 165 -12.98 29.53 9.73
C GLY A 165 -14.16 29.13 10.63
N LYS A 166 -14.93 28.12 10.24
CA LYS A 166 -16.16 27.72 10.94
C LYS A 166 -16.13 26.26 11.39
N LYS A 167 -16.80 26.00 12.51
CA LYS A 167 -17.11 24.64 12.95
C LYS A 167 -18.31 24.10 12.14
N GLU A 168 -18.15 22.91 11.60
CA GLU A 168 -19.17 22.21 10.83
C GLU A 168 -19.50 20.89 11.51
N ARG A 169 -20.80 20.52 11.52
CA ARG A 169 -21.22 19.27 12.12
C ARG A 169 -21.16 18.15 11.10
N VAL A 170 -20.51 17.04 11.45
CA VAL A 170 -20.52 15.79 10.71
C VAL A 170 -21.84 15.06 11.02
N SER A 171 -22.82 15.11 10.14
CA SER A 171 -24.14 14.52 10.40
C SER A 171 -24.12 13.00 10.28
N ARG A 172 -23.71 12.50 9.15
CA ARG A 172 -23.61 11.06 8.83
C ARG A 172 -22.29 10.77 8.14
N LEU A 173 -21.75 9.58 8.38
CA LEU A 173 -20.58 9.03 7.67
C LEU A 173 -21.06 7.83 6.86
N PHE A 174 -20.59 7.72 5.65
CA PHE A 174 -20.85 6.60 4.76
C PHE A 174 -19.55 5.97 4.33
N GLN A 175 -19.48 4.66 4.37
CA GLN A 175 -18.45 3.91 3.71
C GLN A 175 -18.93 3.55 2.31
N MET A 176 -18.31 4.14 1.31
CA MET A 176 -18.65 3.90 -0.08
C MET A 176 -17.96 2.65 -0.59
N HIS A 177 -18.74 1.70 -1.11
CA HIS A 177 -18.25 0.53 -1.80
C HIS A 177 -18.91 0.47 -3.18
N SER A 178 -18.19 0.90 -4.22
CA SER A 178 -18.74 1.10 -5.56
C SER A 178 -19.93 2.09 -5.52
N ASN A 179 -21.12 1.66 -5.93
CA ASN A 179 -22.36 2.45 -5.86
C ASN A 179 -23.19 2.18 -4.59
N HIS A 180 -22.69 1.36 -3.68
CA HIS A 180 -23.38 1.04 -2.43
C HIS A 180 -22.85 1.93 -1.29
N GLN A 181 -23.79 2.37 -0.44
CA GLN A 181 -23.54 3.15 0.76
C GLN A 181 -23.84 2.26 1.96
N ASN A 182 -22.86 2.05 2.83
CA ASN A 182 -22.99 1.32 4.09
C ASN A 182 -22.80 2.27 5.28
#